data_acb5dede3f2f2a9ee7ba394cf56dd791
#
_entry.id   acb5dede3f2f2a9ee7ba394cf56dd791
#
_cell.length_a   1.000
_cell.length_b   1.000
_cell.length_c   1.000
_cell.angle_alpha   90.00
_cell.angle_beta   90.00
_cell.angle_gamma   90.00
#
_symmetry.space_group_name_H-M   'P 1'
#
loop_
_entity.id
_entity.type
_entity.pdbx_description
1 polymer ?
#
loop_
_entity_poly.entity_id
_entity_poly.type
_entity_poly.pdbx_seq_one_letter_code
_entity_poly.pdbx_strand_id
1 'polypeptide(L)'
;MKIQHVFFDLDHTLWDFEKNSALTFQEILPAANVSIDIDSFLKVYIPINFSYWKKYREEKVTKKDLKYLRLKETFDALKISVKDETIHQLSNEYIDKLPHHNHLFDGTFEILEYLQKKYQLHIITNGFEEIQTKKMKKSGIYDFFETIITSESVGVKKPNKKVFEYALEKVNANAFDCIMIGDNLEADIEVALNCGIKAIHFNPEHATHIPKNITSIHNLLDLKEYL
;
A
#
# COMPACT_ATOMS: atom_id res chain seq x y z
N MET A 1 7.82 -28.82 -1.79
CA MET A 1 8.14 -27.74 -0.82
C MET A 1 6.82 -27.10 -0.44
N LYS A 2 6.59 -26.89 0.86
CA LYS A 2 5.30 -26.45 1.38
C LYS A 2 5.49 -24.99 1.83
N ILE A 3 4.62 -24.07 1.37
CA ILE A 3 4.59 -22.70 1.87
C ILE A 3 4.35 -22.72 3.38
N GLN A 4 5.06 -21.86 4.10
CA GLN A 4 4.95 -21.67 5.54
C GLN A 4 4.70 -20.20 5.90
N HIS A 5 5.21 -19.27 5.09
CA HIS A 5 5.14 -17.83 5.32
C HIS A 5 4.41 -17.13 4.16
N VAL A 6 3.44 -16.29 4.49
CA VAL A 6 2.70 -15.46 3.54
C VAL A 6 2.99 -14.00 3.85
N PHE A 7 3.62 -13.32 2.92
CA PHE A 7 3.84 -11.88 2.97
C PHE A 7 2.74 -11.15 2.19
N PHE A 8 2.19 -10.12 2.78
CA PHE A 8 1.24 -9.22 2.12
C PHE A 8 1.82 -7.82 2.02
N ASP A 9 1.57 -7.14 0.90
CA ASP A 9 1.51 -5.69 0.94
C ASP A 9 0.24 -5.23 1.67
N LEU A 10 0.19 -3.97 2.09
CA LEU A 10 -0.95 -3.46 2.84
C LEU A 10 -1.87 -2.58 1.98
N ASP A 11 -1.33 -1.46 1.47
CA ASP A 11 -2.10 -0.46 0.73
C ASP A 11 -2.43 -0.96 -0.68
N HIS A 12 -3.67 -0.85 -1.13
CA HIS A 12 -4.20 -1.41 -2.38
C HIS A 12 -4.24 -2.96 -2.44
N THR A 13 -3.80 -3.65 -1.38
CA THR A 13 -3.85 -5.12 -1.31
C THR A 13 -4.86 -5.60 -0.28
N LEU A 14 -4.69 -5.23 0.98
CA LEU A 14 -5.64 -5.54 2.07
C LEU A 14 -6.46 -4.32 2.46
N TRP A 15 -5.83 -3.16 2.46
CA TRP A 15 -6.41 -1.88 2.87
C TRP A 15 -6.80 -1.08 1.62
N ASP A 16 -8.10 -0.75 1.48
CA ASP A 16 -8.67 -0.01 0.34
C ASP A 16 -8.23 1.45 0.41
N PHE A 17 -7.02 1.68 -0.15
CA PHE A 17 -6.37 2.99 -0.07
C PHE A 17 -7.19 4.08 -0.75
N GLU A 18 -7.72 3.84 -1.96
CA GLU A 18 -8.43 4.86 -2.72
C GLU A 18 -9.70 5.31 -2.01
N LYS A 19 -10.48 4.37 -1.49
CA LYS A 19 -11.70 4.66 -0.73
C LYS A 19 -11.40 5.44 0.54
N ASN A 20 -10.43 5.00 1.33
CA ASN A 20 -10.07 5.67 2.58
C ASN A 20 -9.45 7.05 2.35
N SER A 21 -8.64 7.19 1.29
CA SER A 21 -8.07 8.46 0.85
C SER A 21 -9.17 9.44 0.42
N ALA A 22 -10.14 8.98 -0.38
CA ALA A 22 -11.28 9.80 -0.82
C ALA A 22 -12.08 10.34 0.36
N LEU A 23 -12.44 9.48 1.32
CA LEU A 23 -13.14 9.87 2.54
C LEU A 23 -12.35 10.87 3.37
N THR A 24 -11.03 10.71 3.44
CA THR A 24 -10.16 11.66 4.13
C THR A 24 -10.21 13.04 3.48
N PHE A 25 -10.11 13.12 2.15
CA PHE A 25 -10.20 14.40 1.44
C PHE A 25 -11.58 15.04 1.54
N GLN A 26 -12.66 14.25 1.52
CA GLN A 26 -14.01 14.75 1.79
C GLN A 26 -14.13 15.45 3.14
N GLU A 27 -13.38 15.01 4.14
CA GLU A 27 -13.35 15.61 5.47
C GLU A 27 -12.47 16.87 5.52
N ILE A 28 -11.22 16.77 5.03
CA ILE A 28 -10.21 17.82 5.27
C ILE A 28 -10.28 19.03 4.32
N LEU A 29 -10.72 18.84 3.06
CA LEU A 29 -10.77 19.96 2.10
C LEU A 29 -11.77 21.04 2.51
N PRO A 30 -13.03 20.72 2.89
CA PRO A 30 -13.96 21.73 3.38
C PRO A 30 -13.49 22.38 4.69
N ALA A 31 -12.87 21.61 5.59
CA ALA A 31 -12.34 22.13 6.87
C ALA A 31 -11.23 23.15 6.65
N ALA A 32 -10.45 23.03 5.59
CA ALA A 32 -9.43 23.99 5.17
C ALA A 32 -9.99 25.13 4.27
N ASN A 33 -11.31 25.26 4.15
CA ASN A 33 -11.98 26.23 3.28
C ASN A 33 -11.60 26.07 1.78
N VAL A 34 -11.25 24.87 1.33
CA VAL A 34 -11.02 24.52 -0.07
C VAL A 34 -12.31 23.95 -0.63
N SER A 35 -13.04 24.77 -1.39
CA SER A 35 -14.30 24.37 -2.02
C SER A 35 -14.01 23.79 -3.40
N ILE A 36 -14.11 22.46 -3.52
CA ILE A 36 -13.92 21.72 -4.76
C ILE A 36 -14.79 20.47 -4.75
N ASP A 37 -15.27 20.10 -5.94
CA ASP A 37 -15.91 18.81 -6.15
C ASP A 37 -14.89 17.68 -5.94
N ILE A 38 -15.22 16.74 -5.05
CA ILE A 38 -14.29 15.69 -4.63
C ILE A 38 -13.90 14.77 -5.79
N ASP A 39 -14.82 14.42 -6.67
CA ASP A 39 -14.54 13.53 -7.80
C ASP A 39 -13.59 14.19 -8.79
N SER A 40 -13.78 15.49 -9.05
CA SER A 40 -12.87 16.31 -9.87
C SER A 40 -11.47 16.40 -9.24
N PHE A 41 -11.39 16.54 -7.93
CA PHE A 41 -10.12 16.55 -7.20
C PHE A 41 -9.41 15.20 -7.32
N LEU A 42 -10.09 14.10 -6.99
CA LEU A 42 -9.51 12.76 -6.98
C LEU A 42 -9.06 12.32 -8.38
N LYS A 43 -9.80 12.66 -9.41
CA LYS A 43 -9.42 12.37 -10.80
C LYS A 43 -8.05 12.93 -11.18
N VAL A 44 -7.67 14.07 -10.60
CA VAL A 44 -6.36 14.70 -10.84
C VAL A 44 -5.33 14.23 -9.80
N TYR A 45 -5.73 14.10 -8.53
CA TYR A 45 -4.86 13.72 -7.44
C TYR A 45 -4.30 12.31 -7.57
N ILE A 46 -5.14 11.32 -7.90
CA ILE A 46 -4.75 9.89 -7.92
C ILE A 46 -3.54 9.65 -8.83
N PRO A 47 -3.54 10.03 -10.11
CA PRO A 47 -2.38 9.80 -10.97
C PRO A 47 -1.13 10.58 -10.53
N ILE A 48 -1.30 11.79 -9.99
CA ILE A 48 -0.19 12.58 -9.43
C ILE A 48 0.38 11.88 -8.19
N ASN A 49 -0.46 11.40 -7.29
CA ASN A 49 -0.05 10.64 -6.11
C ASN A 49 0.75 9.39 -6.49
N PHE A 50 0.28 8.59 -7.45
CA PHE A 50 1.02 7.43 -7.96
C PHE A 50 2.39 7.82 -8.52
N SER A 51 2.47 8.91 -9.29
CA SER A 51 3.73 9.43 -9.82
C SER A 51 4.71 9.82 -8.71
N TYR A 52 4.24 10.50 -7.65
CA TYR A 52 5.09 10.88 -6.52
C TYR A 52 5.52 9.69 -5.68
N TRP A 53 4.67 8.69 -5.48
CA TRP A 53 5.05 7.44 -4.84
C TRP A 53 6.11 6.68 -5.64
N LYS A 54 6.02 6.69 -6.98
CA LYS A 54 7.08 6.14 -7.84
C LYS A 54 8.40 6.90 -7.69
N LYS A 55 8.37 8.25 -7.76
CA LYS A 55 9.55 9.08 -7.51
C LYS A 55 10.16 8.82 -6.12
N TYR A 56 9.34 8.59 -5.11
CA TYR A 56 9.80 8.30 -3.74
C TYR A 56 10.45 6.92 -3.65
N ARG A 57 9.90 5.89 -4.30
CA ARG A 57 10.54 4.57 -4.39
C ARG A 57 11.89 4.63 -5.11
N GLU A 58 12.00 5.47 -6.11
CA GLU A 58 13.22 5.71 -6.90
C GLU A 58 14.20 6.71 -6.22
N GLU A 59 13.91 7.13 -4.99
CA GLU A 59 14.72 8.08 -4.20
C GLU A 59 14.91 9.47 -4.85
N LYS A 60 14.04 9.83 -5.80
CA LYS A 60 14.05 11.11 -6.52
C LYS A 60 13.40 12.25 -5.74
N VAL A 61 12.62 11.95 -4.71
CA VAL A 61 11.98 12.91 -3.81
C VAL A 61 12.04 12.40 -2.39
N THR A 62 12.10 13.32 -1.42
CA THR A 62 12.05 12.99 0.01
C THR A 62 10.61 12.71 0.46
N LYS A 63 10.45 12.13 1.67
CA LYS A 63 9.13 11.97 2.32
C LYS A 63 8.40 13.32 2.47
N LYS A 64 9.15 14.41 2.77
CA LYS A 64 8.62 15.76 2.88
C LYS A 64 8.12 16.27 1.53
N ASP A 65 8.91 16.08 0.47
CA ASP A 65 8.55 16.47 -0.88
C ASP A 65 7.31 15.71 -1.38
N LEU A 66 7.26 14.40 -1.19
CA LEU A 66 6.10 13.57 -1.52
C LEU A 66 4.82 14.12 -0.88
N LYS A 67 4.86 14.38 0.43
CA LYS A 67 3.70 14.87 1.19
C LYS A 67 3.17 16.19 0.65
N TYR A 68 4.04 17.13 0.33
CA TYR A 68 3.68 18.48 -0.10
C TYR A 68 3.38 18.53 -1.61
N LEU A 69 4.32 18.05 -2.44
CA LEU A 69 4.26 18.29 -3.89
C LEU A 69 3.09 17.59 -4.57
N ARG A 70 2.65 16.42 -4.10
CA ARG A 70 1.47 15.75 -4.66
C ARG A 70 0.20 16.60 -4.52
N LEU A 71 0.04 17.35 -3.42
CA LEU A 71 -1.09 18.28 -3.25
C LEU A 71 -0.88 19.56 -4.04
N LYS A 72 0.32 20.14 -3.99
CA LYS A 72 0.67 21.35 -4.73
C LYS A 72 0.41 21.17 -6.23
N GLU A 73 0.94 20.11 -6.83
CA GLU A 73 0.78 19.82 -8.26
C GLU A 73 -0.69 19.55 -8.61
N THR A 74 -1.45 18.91 -7.70
CA THR A 74 -2.89 18.70 -7.90
C THR A 74 -3.64 20.04 -7.97
N PHE A 75 -3.41 20.95 -7.01
CA PHE A 75 -4.05 22.26 -7.02
C PHE A 75 -3.64 23.10 -8.23
N ASP A 76 -2.36 23.06 -8.61
CA ASP A 76 -1.87 23.75 -9.81
C ASP A 76 -2.54 23.22 -11.09
N ALA A 77 -2.65 21.91 -11.23
CA ALA A 77 -3.32 21.28 -12.37
C ALA A 77 -4.81 21.62 -12.44
N LEU A 78 -5.46 21.78 -11.30
CA LEU A 78 -6.86 22.20 -11.18
C LEU A 78 -7.03 23.72 -11.30
N LYS A 79 -5.93 24.49 -11.38
CA LYS A 79 -5.93 25.96 -11.43
C LYS A 79 -6.60 26.58 -10.20
N ILE A 80 -6.47 25.95 -9.05
CA ILE A 80 -6.99 26.43 -7.76
C ILE A 80 -5.83 27.03 -6.97
N SER A 81 -5.94 28.32 -6.65
CA SER A 81 -4.93 29.00 -5.83
C SER A 81 -5.11 28.64 -4.35
N VAL A 82 -4.17 27.87 -3.82
CA VAL A 82 -4.10 27.51 -2.40
C VAL A 82 -2.74 27.96 -1.86
N LYS A 83 -2.74 28.61 -0.70
CA LYS A 83 -1.51 29.05 -0.05
C LYS A 83 -0.66 27.86 0.41
N ASP A 84 0.65 27.99 0.38
CA ASP A 84 1.57 26.95 0.78
C ASP A 84 1.35 26.49 2.24
N GLU A 85 1.01 27.43 3.14
CA GLU A 85 0.68 27.09 4.53
C GLU A 85 -0.54 26.16 4.62
N THR A 86 -1.56 26.42 3.81
CA THR A 86 -2.77 25.56 3.73
C THR A 86 -2.44 24.20 3.14
N ILE A 87 -1.57 24.13 2.13
CA ILE A 87 -1.12 22.85 1.55
C ILE A 87 -0.34 22.04 2.60
N HIS A 88 0.53 22.66 3.37
CA HIS A 88 1.24 21.99 4.47
C HIS A 88 0.28 21.50 5.56
N GLN A 89 -0.71 22.30 5.92
CA GLN A 89 -1.75 21.91 6.88
C GLN A 89 -2.52 20.71 6.37
N LEU A 90 -3.06 20.76 5.15
CA LEU A 90 -3.79 19.64 4.50
C LEU A 90 -2.93 18.38 4.44
N SER A 91 -1.64 18.53 4.12
CA SER A 91 -0.71 17.41 4.06
C SER A 91 -0.55 16.69 5.40
N ASN A 92 -0.49 17.45 6.50
CA ASN A 92 -0.39 16.90 7.85
C ASN A 92 -1.72 16.29 8.30
N GLU A 93 -2.83 17.01 8.11
CA GLU A 93 -4.17 16.52 8.42
C GLU A 93 -4.51 15.24 7.67
N TYR A 94 -4.13 15.15 6.38
CA TYR A 94 -4.30 13.93 5.60
C TYR A 94 -3.63 12.72 6.25
N ILE A 95 -2.38 12.87 6.69
CA ILE A 95 -1.62 11.79 7.34
C ILE A 95 -2.25 11.41 8.69
N ASP A 96 -2.73 12.38 9.46
CA ASP A 96 -3.34 12.14 10.77
C ASP A 96 -4.73 11.50 10.65
N LYS A 97 -5.53 11.95 9.67
CA LYS A 97 -6.92 11.52 9.48
C LYS A 97 -7.07 10.22 8.70
N LEU A 98 -6.15 9.96 7.76
CA LEU A 98 -6.21 8.78 6.88
C LEU A 98 -6.47 7.46 7.64
N PRO A 99 -5.82 7.16 8.79
CA PRO A 99 -6.12 5.94 9.55
C PRO A 99 -7.47 5.95 10.29
N HIS A 100 -8.29 7.00 10.20
CA HIS A 100 -9.64 7.02 10.78
C HIS A 100 -10.67 6.33 9.87
N HIS A 101 -10.40 6.26 8.59
CA HIS A 101 -11.18 5.49 7.64
C HIS A 101 -10.51 4.12 7.47
N ASN A 102 -11.28 3.02 7.66
CA ASN A 102 -10.72 1.68 7.87
C ASN A 102 -11.31 0.64 6.92
N HIS A 103 -11.66 1.06 5.71
CA HIS A 103 -12.18 0.13 4.71
C HIS A 103 -11.06 -0.82 4.25
N LEU A 104 -11.37 -2.09 4.25
CA LEU A 104 -10.53 -3.15 3.68
C LEU A 104 -11.16 -3.62 2.37
N PHE A 105 -10.37 -4.26 1.53
CA PHE A 105 -10.92 -4.98 0.38
C PHE A 105 -11.82 -6.12 0.85
N ASP A 106 -12.84 -6.43 0.04
CA ASP A 106 -13.77 -7.52 0.34
C ASP A 106 -13.03 -8.85 0.48
N GLY A 107 -13.45 -9.63 1.47
CA GLY A 107 -12.82 -10.91 1.77
C GLY A 107 -11.55 -10.85 2.63
N THR A 108 -11.04 -9.66 2.99
CA THR A 108 -9.80 -9.52 3.77
C THR A 108 -9.84 -10.29 5.08
N PHE A 109 -10.85 -10.09 5.92
CA PHE A 109 -10.94 -10.82 7.19
C PHE A 109 -11.06 -12.32 6.98
N GLU A 110 -11.92 -12.76 6.07
CA GLU A 110 -12.15 -14.18 5.80
C GLU A 110 -10.88 -14.89 5.33
N ILE A 111 -10.12 -14.25 4.43
CA ILE A 111 -8.87 -14.87 3.95
C ILE A 111 -7.79 -14.88 5.02
N LEU A 112 -7.66 -13.83 5.83
CA LEU A 112 -6.69 -13.78 6.92
C LEU A 112 -7.01 -14.85 7.98
N GLU A 113 -8.27 -15.00 8.38
CA GLU A 113 -8.73 -16.05 9.30
C GLU A 113 -8.47 -17.47 8.76
N TYR A 114 -8.62 -17.67 7.46
CA TYR A 114 -8.33 -18.94 6.81
C TYR A 114 -6.84 -19.23 6.79
N LEU A 115 -6.02 -18.25 6.38
CA LEU A 115 -4.58 -18.44 6.19
C LEU A 115 -3.81 -18.56 7.50
N GLN A 116 -4.16 -17.80 8.55
CA GLN A 116 -3.46 -17.85 9.85
C GLN A 116 -3.47 -19.24 10.51
N LYS A 117 -4.43 -20.09 10.15
CA LYS A 117 -4.53 -21.47 10.67
C LYS A 117 -3.48 -22.41 10.07
N LYS A 118 -2.85 -21.99 8.95
CA LYS A 118 -1.93 -22.83 8.16
C LYS A 118 -0.56 -22.20 7.98
N TYR A 119 -0.46 -20.87 8.03
CA TYR A 119 0.70 -20.09 7.64
C TYR A 119 0.99 -18.99 8.66
N GLN A 120 2.25 -18.60 8.75
CA GLN A 120 2.66 -17.36 9.43
C GLN A 120 2.45 -16.19 8.47
N LEU A 121 1.73 -15.16 8.92
CA LEU A 121 1.39 -14.01 8.10
C LEU A 121 2.27 -12.82 8.45
N HIS A 122 2.70 -12.08 7.45
CA HIS A 122 3.59 -10.92 7.59
C HIS A 122 3.20 -9.80 6.63
N ILE A 123 3.60 -8.57 6.98
CA ILE A 123 3.45 -7.40 6.10
C ILE A 123 4.82 -6.93 5.59
N ILE A 124 4.90 -6.59 4.29
CA ILE A 124 6.02 -5.84 3.69
C ILE A 124 5.45 -4.63 2.96
N THR A 125 5.67 -3.42 3.48
CA THR A 125 5.04 -2.20 2.95
C THR A 125 6.03 -1.05 2.77
N ASN A 126 5.77 -0.21 1.74
CA ASN A 126 6.45 1.07 1.53
C ASN A 126 5.77 2.25 2.24
N GLY A 127 4.62 2.01 2.86
CA GLY A 127 3.92 3.05 3.62
C GLY A 127 4.72 3.53 4.84
N PHE A 128 4.41 4.73 5.32
CA PHE A 128 5.10 5.34 6.45
C PHE A 128 4.83 4.54 7.74
N GLU A 129 5.88 4.15 8.44
CA GLU A 129 5.83 3.29 9.63
C GLU A 129 4.84 3.81 10.69
N GLU A 130 4.85 5.12 10.93
CA GLU A 130 3.97 5.81 11.88
C GLU A 130 2.47 5.64 11.56
N ILE A 131 2.13 5.36 10.30
CA ILE A 131 0.76 5.25 9.80
C ILE A 131 0.31 3.80 9.65
N GLN A 132 1.18 2.92 9.18
CA GLN A 132 0.82 1.53 8.88
C GLN A 132 0.31 0.78 10.12
N THR A 133 1.00 0.92 11.23
CA THR A 133 0.56 0.32 12.51
C THR A 133 -0.81 0.86 12.95
N LYS A 134 -1.06 2.17 12.78
CA LYS A 134 -2.36 2.78 13.12
C LYS A 134 -3.47 2.24 12.21
N LYS A 135 -3.24 2.17 10.89
CA LYS A 135 -4.18 1.59 9.93
C LYS A 135 -4.58 0.17 10.31
N MET A 136 -3.59 -0.69 10.53
CA MET A 136 -3.81 -2.10 10.85
C MET A 136 -4.57 -2.29 12.16
N LYS A 137 -4.23 -1.54 13.21
CA LYS A 137 -4.93 -1.60 14.50
C LYS A 137 -6.37 -1.12 14.39
N LYS A 138 -6.59 0.00 13.71
CA LYS A 138 -7.94 0.57 13.57
C LYS A 138 -8.83 -0.23 12.63
N SER A 139 -8.27 -0.91 11.63
CA SER A 139 -9.01 -1.83 10.77
C SER A 139 -9.14 -3.25 11.34
N GLY A 140 -8.59 -3.52 12.53
CA GLY A 140 -8.75 -4.79 13.23
C GLY A 140 -7.93 -5.95 12.64
N ILE A 141 -6.94 -5.67 11.76
CA ILE A 141 -6.15 -6.74 11.12
C ILE A 141 -4.74 -6.89 11.72
N TYR A 142 -4.37 -6.05 12.69
CA TYR A 142 -3.01 -6.03 13.24
C TYR A 142 -2.57 -7.38 13.82
N ASP A 143 -3.46 -8.03 14.57
CA ASP A 143 -3.14 -9.25 15.32
C ASP A 143 -3.05 -10.51 14.45
N PHE A 144 -3.36 -10.43 13.16
CA PHE A 144 -3.12 -11.52 12.21
C PHE A 144 -1.66 -11.68 11.83
N PHE A 145 -0.83 -10.65 12.02
CA PHE A 145 0.52 -10.60 11.48
C PHE A 145 1.58 -10.72 12.57
N GLU A 146 2.47 -11.70 12.42
CA GLU A 146 3.59 -11.91 13.34
C GLU A 146 4.70 -10.88 13.16
N THR A 147 4.88 -10.38 11.93
CA THR A 147 5.93 -9.42 11.60
C THR A 147 5.42 -8.37 10.62
N ILE A 148 5.72 -7.12 10.91
CA ILE A 148 5.46 -5.97 10.04
C ILE A 148 6.81 -5.36 9.65
N ILE A 149 7.07 -5.32 8.35
CA ILE A 149 8.32 -4.82 7.77
C ILE A 149 7.97 -3.59 6.95
N THR A 150 8.47 -2.43 7.38
CA THR A 150 8.33 -1.18 6.66
C THR A 150 9.62 -0.85 5.91
N SER A 151 9.53 -0.16 4.79
CA SER A 151 10.72 0.33 4.09
C SER A 151 11.59 1.23 4.97
N GLU A 152 10.99 1.94 5.92
CA GLU A 152 11.71 2.80 6.87
C GLU A 152 12.54 1.96 7.85
N SER A 153 12.04 0.81 8.31
CA SER A 153 12.80 -0.10 9.20
C SER A 153 13.98 -0.77 8.50
N VAL A 154 13.93 -0.92 7.17
CA VAL A 154 15.01 -1.52 6.37
C VAL A 154 15.99 -0.46 5.85
N GLY A 155 15.56 0.80 5.71
CA GLY A 155 16.33 1.91 5.16
C GLY A 155 16.30 2.00 3.63
N VAL A 156 15.62 1.09 2.94
CA VAL A 156 15.39 1.10 1.49
C VAL A 156 13.96 0.66 1.17
N LYS A 157 13.48 1.00 -0.03
CA LYS A 157 12.08 0.78 -0.44
C LYS A 157 11.97 -0.37 -1.45
N LYS A 158 10.84 -1.11 -1.45
CA LYS A 158 10.48 -1.96 -2.59
C LYS A 158 10.47 -1.09 -3.87
N PRO A 159 11.03 -1.52 -4.99
CA PRO A 159 11.45 -2.87 -5.35
C PRO A 159 12.92 -3.23 -5.02
N ASN A 160 13.58 -2.56 -4.09
CA ASN A 160 14.93 -2.97 -3.73
C ASN A 160 14.90 -4.36 -3.06
N LYS A 161 15.65 -5.32 -3.61
CA LYS A 161 15.70 -6.71 -3.13
C LYS A 161 16.11 -6.85 -1.66
N LYS A 162 16.87 -5.89 -1.11
CA LYS A 162 17.25 -5.88 0.31
C LYS A 162 16.05 -5.89 1.25
N VAL A 163 14.89 -5.36 0.82
CA VAL A 163 13.66 -5.42 1.63
C VAL A 163 13.21 -6.86 1.80
N PHE A 164 13.25 -7.65 0.73
CA PHE A 164 12.85 -9.06 0.76
C PHE A 164 13.91 -9.96 1.42
N GLU A 165 15.19 -9.69 1.18
CA GLU A 165 16.31 -10.36 1.87
C GLU A 165 16.20 -10.16 3.40
N TYR A 166 15.97 -8.90 3.84
CA TYR A 166 15.72 -8.58 5.25
C TYR A 166 14.46 -9.27 5.80
N ALA A 167 13.38 -9.32 4.98
CA ALA A 167 12.15 -10.00 5.40
C ALA A 167 12.38 -11.49 5.65
N LEU A 168 13.08 -12.17 4.76
CA LEU A 168 13.42 -13.59 4.91
C LEU A 168 14.29 -13.84 6.16
N GLU A 169 15.30 -13.01 6.37
CA GLU A 169 16.15 -13.08 7.57
C GLU A 169 15.33 -12.86 8.85
N LYS A 170 14.47 -11.85 8.85
CA LYS A 170 13.65 -11.46 10.01
C LYS A 170 12.72 -12.56 10.46
N VAL A 171 12.15 -13.32 9.52
CA VAL A 171 11.25 -14.45 9.82
C VAL A 171 11.96 -15.81 9.82
N ASN A 172 13.30 -15.82 9.62
CA ASN A 172 14.13 -17.02 9.55
C ASN A 172 13.61 -18.06 8.56
N ALA A 173 13.26 -17.62 7.35
CA ALA A 173 12.67 -18.46 6.30
C ALA A 173 13.53 -18.51 5.03
N ASN A 174 13.37 -19.60 4.27
CA ASN A 174 13.92 -19.68 2.92
C ASN A 174 12.91 -19.12 1.91
N ALA A 175 13.41 -18.53 0.83
CA ALA A 175 12.56 -17.92 -0.21
C ALA A 175 11.51 -18.89 -0.78
N PHE A 176 11.85 -20.16 -0.98
CA PHE A 176 10.95 -21.18 -1.53
C PHE A 176 9.83 -21.63 -0.57
N ASP A 177 9.92 -21.31 0.73
CA ASP A 177 8.87 -21.55 1.73
C ASP A 177 7.93 -20.35 1.89
N CYS A 178 8.16 -19.29 1.09
CA CYS A 178 7.46 -18.02 1.17
C CYS A 178 6.65 -17.72 -0.09
N ILE A 179 5.60 -16.92 0.10
CA ILE A 179 4.83 -16.32 -0.99
C ILE A 179 4.52 -14.86 -0.69
N MET A 180 4.65 -13.99 -1.70
CA MET A 180 4.27 -12.58 -1.64
C MET A 180 2.94 -12.32 -2.35
N ILE A 181 2.06 -11.54 -1.74
CA ILE A 181 0.79 -11.11 -2.31
C ILE A 181 0.77 -9.58 -2.28
N GLY A 182 0.57 -8.96 -3.43
CA GLY A 182 0.57 -7.49 -3.56
C GLY A 182 -0.06 -7.03 -4.86
N ASP A 183 -0.39 -5.74 -4.94
CA ASP A 183 -1.02 -5.12 -6.12
C ASP A 183 0.00 -4.57 -7.12
N ASN A 184 1.23 -4.30 -6.69
CA ASN A 184 2.20 -3.62 -7.53
C ASN A 184 3.16 -4.62 -8.20
N LEU A 185 3.05 -4.73 -9.54
CA LEU A 185 3.88 -5.66 -10.32
C LEU A 185 5.38 -5.46 -10.06
N GLU A 186 5.86 -4.21 -10.09
CA GLU A 186 7.28 -3.89 -9.93
C GLU A 186 7.74 -4.04 -8.46
N ALA A 187 6.97 -3.44 -7.53
CA ALA A 187 7.39 -3.33 -6.14
C ALA A 187 7.16 -4.60 -5.30
N ASP A 188 6.20 -5.45 -5.70
CA ASP A 188 5.82 -6.63 -4.91
C ASP A 188 6.13 -7.93 -5.65
N ILE A 189 5.75 -8.02 -6.93
CA ILE A 189 5.69 -9.29 -7.64
C ILE A 189 7.03 -9.63 -8.29
N GLU A 190 7.50 -8.78 -9.20
CA GLU A 190 8.73 -9.05 -9.96
C GLU A 190 9.95 -9.15 -9.04
N VAL A 191 10.04 -8.26 -8.05
CA VAL A 191 11.15 -8.32 -7.09
C VAL A 191 11.08 -9.55 -6.19
N ALA A 192 9.89 -9.99 -5.74
CA ALA A 192 9.74 -11.22 -4.97
C ALA A 192 10.19 -12.44 -5.77
N LEU A 193 9.73 -12.55 -7.03
CA LEU A 193 10.14 -13.61 -7.96
C LEU A 193 11.67 -13.60 -8.18
N ASN A 194 12.28 -12.41 -8.34
CA ASN A 194 13.72 -12.26 -8.50
C ASN A 194 14.52 -12.65 -7.23
N CYS A 195 13.86 -12.65 -6.06
CA CYS A 195 14.41 -13.18 -4.80
C CYS A 195 14.12 -14.67 -4.58
N GLY A 196 13.48 -15.35 -5.53
CA GLY A 196 13.09 -16.77 -5.42
C GLY A 196 11.84 -17.01 -4.56
N ILE A 197 11.14 -15.96 -4.17
CA ILE A 197 9.86 -16.02 -3.46
C ILE A 197 8.74 -16.18 -4.48
N LYS A 198 7.79 -17.08 -4.26
CA LYS A 198 6.57 -17.15 -5.08
C LYS A 198 5.77 -15.86 -4.94
N ALA A 199 5.02 -15.49 -5.98
CA ALA A 199 4.21 -14.27 -5.90
C ALA A 199 2.85 -14.46 -6.59
N ILE A 200 1.83 -13.78 -6.03
CA ILE A 200 0.49 -13.66 -6.59
C ILE A 200 0.13 -12.19 -6.65
N HIS A 201 -0.21 -11.72 -7.85
CA HIS A 201 -0.63 -10.35 -8.09
C HIS A 201 -2.12 -10.17 -7.76
N PHE A 202 -2.43 -9.27 -6.85
CA PHE A 202 -3.80 -8.85 -6.58
C PHE A 202 -4.19 -7.72 -7.52
N ASN A 203 -5.18 -7.95 -8.38
CA ASN A 203 -5.61 -7.04 -9.45
C ASN A 203 -7.14 -6.84 -9.42
N PRO A 204 -7.68 -6.17 -8.42
CA PRO A 204 -9.13 -6.00 -8.27
C PRO A 204 -9.76 -5.18 -9.40
N GLU A 205 -8.99 -4.32 -10.06
CA GLU A 205 -9.47 -3.46 -11.15
C GLU A 205 -9.38 -4.11 -12.55
N HIS A 206 -8.96 -5.37 -12.64
CA HIS A 206 -8.82 -6.09 -13.91
C HIS A 206 -7.90 -5.38 -14.94
N ALA A 207 -6.82 -4.77 -14.49
CA ALA A 207 -5.82 -4.20 -15.39
C ALA A 207 -5.33 -5.28 -16.38
N THR A 208 -5.24 -4.91 -17.66
CA THR A 208 -5.04 -5.88 -18.76
C THR A 208 -3.57 -6.17 -19.10
N HIS A 209 -2.64 -5.35 -18.63
CA HIS A 209 -1.22 -5.45 -19.00
C HIS A 209 -0.41 -6.24 -17.97
N ILE A 210 -0.82 -7.51 -17.72
CA ILE A 210 -0.13 -8.40 -16.80
C ILE A 210 0.70 -9.41 -17.61
N PRO A 211 2.00 -9.60 -17.30
CA PRO A 211 2.81 -10.63 -17.93
C PRO A 211 2.20 -12.02 -17.74
N LYS A 212 2.18 -12.83 -18.81
CA LYS A 212 1.53 -14.16 -18.83
C LYS A 212 2.08 -15.17 -17.81
N ASN A 213 3.29 -14.96 -17.34
CA ASN A 213 3.95 -15.81 -16.36
C ASN A 213 3.65 -15.40 -14.90
N ILE A 214 2.83 -14.36 -14.67
CA ILE A 214 2.42 -13.92 -13.35
C ILE A 214 1.03 -14.43 -13.03
N THR A 215 0.90 -15.14 -11.92
CA THR A 215 -0.40 -15.53 -11.37
C THR A 215 -1.09 -14.28 -10.84
N SER A 216 -2.31 -14.03 -11.29
CA SER A 216 -3.11 -12.88 -10.87
C SER A 216 -4.49 -13.31 -10.39
N ILE A 217 -4.96 -12.68 -9.33
CA ILE A 217 -6.29 -12.87 -8.74
C ILE A 217 -7.03 -11.53 -8.71
N HIS A 218 -8.35 -11.58 -8.72
CA HIS A 218 -9.20 -10.39 -8.69
C HIS A 218 -9.96 -10.22 -7.37
N ASN A 219 -10.06 -11.30 -6.61
CA ASN A 219 -10.64 -11.32 -5.28
C ASN A 219 -9.66 -12.00 -4.31
N LEU A 220 -9.56 -11.50 -3.08
CA LEU A 220 -8.67 -12.07 -2.07
C LEU A 220 -9.06 -13.51 -1.70
N LEU A 221 -10.33 -13.88 -1.82
CA LEU A 221 -10.79 -15.25 -1.55
C LEU A 221 -10.28 -16.27 -2.57
N ASP A 222 -9.88 -15.84 -3.77
CA ASP A 222 -9.27 -16.69 -4.77
C ASP A 222 -7.94 -17.30 -4.28
N LEU A 223 -7.31 -16.69 -3.26
CA LEU A 223 -6.11 -17.25 -2.62
C LEU A 223 -6.34 -18.66 -2.05
N LYS A 224 -7.58 -19.04 -1.73
CA LYS A 224 -7.91 -20.40 -1.26
C LYS A 224 -7.65 -21.50 -2.30
N GLU A 225 -7.53 -21.13 -3.57
CA GLU A 225 -7.19 -22.07 -4.65
C GLU A 225 -5.67 -22.35 -4.73
N TYR A 226 -4.86 -21.50 -4.09
CA TYR A 226 -3.40 -21.55 -4.14
C TYR A 226 -2.74 -21.91 -2.79
N LEU A 227 -3.49 -21.73 -1.65
CA LEU A 227 -2.99 -21.82 -0.29
C LEU A 227 -3.87 -22.64 0.66
#